data_a1157fc5350994cf60d8e093e9b84f2e
#
_entry.id   a1157fc5350994cf60d8e093e9b84f2e
#
_cell.length_a   1.000
_cell.length_b   1.000
_cell.length_c   1.000
_cell.angle_alpha   90.00
_cell.angle_beta   90.00
_cell.angle_gamma   90.00
#
_symmetry.space_group_name_H-M   'P 1'
#
loop_
_entity.id
_entity.type
_entity.pdbx_description
1 polymer ?
#
loop_
_entity_poly.entity_id
_entity_poly.type
_entity_poly.pdbx_seq_one_letter_code
_entity_poly.pdbx_strand_id
1 'polypeptide(L)'
;MKLSLAAIGATALALTSFGASAATVQITVTVENLTPQNSVAFAPLRVGFHNGTFDAFDIGEAAGDAIISVAEGGSGDAWFPAFEAADPTAVLGSVVPDPAGPLVPGATAMATFTVDTDINSYFTFASMVVPSNDFFIGNDSPTQYQLFDGSGNLIISDILVGAADIWDAGSEIFDPSAAAFVVGGDNDARTPQNSVVAFNFAELAAFNGLETGAGYIFDSQLTASSDVYLISFDVAAVPVPAALPLMGGALGLLGFSVRRRRTAAV
;
A
#
# COMPACT_ATOMS: atom_id res chain seq x y z
N MET A 1 2.93 -77.81 24.54
CA MET A 1 3.68 -76.56 24.35
C MET A 1 3.13 -75.85 23.09
N LYS A 2 2.23 -74.87 23.27
CA LYS A 2 1.67 -74.09 22.18
C LYS A 2 2.07 -72.63 22.44
N LEU A 3 2.96 -72.07 21.59
CA LEU A 3 3.31 -70.69 21.59
C LEU A 3 2.21 -69.91 20.81
N SER A 4 1.60 -68.93 21.49
CA SER A 4 0.71 -67.95 20.87
C SER A 4 1.52 -66.72 20.46
N LEU A 5 1.57 -66.46 19.16
CA LEU A 5 2.16 -65.23 18.60
C LEU A 5 1.16 -64.08 18.78
N ALA A 6 1.51 -63.07 19.59
CA ALA A 6 0.76 -61.83 19.69
C ALA A 6 1.20 -60.88 18.56
N ALA A 7 0.28 -60.56 17.64
CA ALA A 7 0.52 -59.59 16.58
C ALA A 7 0.33 -58.16 17.15
N ILE A 8 1.41 -57.39 17.22
CA ILE A 8 1.38 -55.98 17.56
C ILE A 8 1.03 -55.18 16.30
N GLY A 9 -0.21 -54.70 16.24
CA GLY A 9 -0.65 -53.83 15.16
C GLY A 9 -0.11 -52.39 15.38
N ALA A 10 0.87 -51.98 14.60
CA ALA A 10 1.32 -50.60 14.54
C ALA A 10 0.28 -49.74 13.82
N THR A 11 -0.39 -48.87 14.54
CA THR A 11 -1.30 -47.88 13.95
C THR A 11 -0.47 -46.68 13.53
N ALA A 12 -0.22 -46.55 12.22
CA ALA A 12 0.39 -45.35 11.64
C ALA A 12 -0.58 -44.17 11.80
N LEU A 13 -0.22 -43.15 12.61
CA LEU A 13 -0.87 -41.84 12.60
C LEU A 13 -0.42 -41.14 11.32
N ALA A 14 -1.32 -41.06 10.33
CA ALA A 14 -1.12 -40.19 9.19
C ALA A 14 -1.24 -38.74 9.69
N LEU A 15 -0.11 -38.06 9.89
CA LEU A 15 -0.04 -36.62 10.00
C LEU A 15 -0.36 -36.05 8.62
N THR A 16 -1.60 -35.67 8.38
CA THR A 16 -1.95 -34.84 7.23
C THR A 16 -1.27 -33.48 7.47
N SER A 17 -0.20 -33.21 6.72
CA SER A 17 0.32 -31.87 6.58
C SER A 17 -0.80 -31.05 5.95
N PHE A 18 -1.45 -30.20 6.73
CA PHE A 18 -2.20 -29.09 6.17
C PHE A 18 -1.17 -28.24 5.44
N GLY A 19 -1.27 -28.20 4.11
CA GLY A 19 -0.53 -27.24 3.33
C GLY A 19 -0.78 -25.87 3.94
N ALA A 20 0.27 -25.09 4.13
CA ALA A 20 0.11 -23.68 4.52
C ALA A 20 -0.73 -23.05 3.40
N SER A 21 -2.00 -22.80 3.67
CA SER A 21 -2.80 -21.85 2.91
C SER A 21 -2.09 -20.52 3.07
N ALA A 22 -1.92 -19.77 2.01
CA ALA A 22 -1.42 -18.41 2.09
C ALA A 22 -2.09 -17.69 3.24
N ALA A 23 -1.28 -17.17 4.10
CA ALA A 23 -1.79 -16.64 5.35
C ALA A 23 -2.26 -15.21 5.09
N THR A 24 -3.50 -14.92 5.45
CA THR A 24 -3.91 -13.54 5.68
C THR A 24 -2.95 -12.93 6.69
N VAL A 25 -2.32 -11.83 6.34
CA VAL A 25 -1.37 -11.12 7.20
C VAL A 25 -1.86 -9.70 7.52
N GLN A 26 -1.40 -9.15 8.61
CA GLN A 26 -1.46 -7.71 8.84
C GLN A 26 -0.17 -7.09 8.34
N ILE A 27 -0.30 -6.12 7.43
CA ILE A 27 0.81 -5.32 6.93
C ILE A 27 0.65 -3.88 7.41
N THR A 28 1.66 -3.37 8.10
CA THR A 28 1.74 -1.97 8.48
C THR A 28 2.58 -1.23 7.45
N VAL A 29 1.98 -0.22 6.83
CA VAL A 29 2.65 0.71 5.92
C VAL A 29 3.02 1.94 6.74
N THR A 30 4.30 2.23 6.84
CA THR A 30 4.84 3.46 7.44
C THR A 30 5.41 4.32 6.33
N VAL A 31 5.08 5.61 6.34
CA VAL A 31 5.59 6.59 5.39
C VAL A 31 6.35 7.69 6.09
N GLU A 32 7.41 8.17 5.46
CA GLU A 32 8.24 9.27 5.95
C GLU A 32 8.52 10.26 4.81
N ASN A 33 8.34 11.55 5.08
CA ASN A 33 8.76 12.62 4.20
C ASN A 33 10.22 12.96 4.49
N LEU A 34 11.12 12.58 3.58
CA LEU A 34 12.57 12.75 3.70
C LEU A 34 13.07 14.11 3.25
N THR A 35 12.20 14.98 2.74
CA THR A 35 12.60 16.25 2.17
C THR A 35 13.18 17.22 3.21
N PRO A 36 14.06 18.15 2.79
CA PRO A 36 14.58 19.19 3.67
C PRO A 36 13.46 20.02 4.30
N GLN A 37 13.74 20.63 5.44
CA GLN A 37 12.81 21.56 6.09
C GLN A 37 12.36 22.65 5.10
N ASN A 38 11.08 23.01 5.14
CA ASN A 38 10.42 23.97 4.26
C ASN A 38 10.27 23.54 2.79
N SER A 39 10.60 22.30 2.45
CA SER A 39 10.44 21.75 1.12
C SER A 39 9.02 21.16 0.91
N VAL A 40 8.85 20.25 -0.04
CA VAL A 40 7.56 19.67 -0.40
C VAL A 40 6.94 18.86 0.73
N ALA A 41 5.61 18.93 0.82
CA ALA A 41 4.80 18.01 1.60
C ALA A 41 4.02 17.08 0.65
N PHE A 42 3.41 16.03 1.21
CA PHE A 42 2.67 15.03 0.45
C PHE A 42 1.26 14.90 1.01
N ALA A 43 0.26 14.87 0.14
CA ALA A 43 -1.10 14.52 0.54
C ALA A 43 -1.14 13.10 1.15
N PRO A 44 -2.22 12.69 1.85
CA PRO A 44 -2.34 11.33 2.33
C PRO A 44 -2.08 10.31 1.23
N LEU A 45 -1.19 9.33 1.48
CA LEU A 45 -0.82 8.32 0.51
C LEU A 45 -2.01 7.42 0.21
N ARG A 46 -2.41 7.30 -1.06
CA ARG A 46 -3.37 6.30 -1.54
C ARG A 46 -2.63 5.02 -1.82
N VAL A 47 -3.15 3.91 -1.32
CA VAL A 47 -2.49 2.60 -1.44
C VAL A 47 -3.46 1.52 -1.89
N GLY A 48 -2.93 0.56 -2.65
CA GLY A 48 -3.64 -0.64 -3.04
C GLY A 48 -2.70 -1.85 -3.03
N PHE A 49 -3.15 -2.93 -2.37
CA PHE A 49 -2.55 -4.25 -2.45
C PHE A 49 -3.41 -5.07 -3.40
N HIS A 50 -2.83 -5.66 -4.45
CA HIS A 50 -3.58 -6.15 -5.59
C HIS A 50 -2.88 -7.29 -6.34
N ASN A 51 -3.53 -7.79 -7.39
CA ASN A 51 -3.05 -8.90 -8.22
C ASN A 51 -2.16 -8.48 -9.41
N GLY A 52 -1.82 -7.18 -9.54
CA GLY A 52 -0.98 -6.65 -10.62
C GLY A 52 -1.74 -6.19 -11.87
N THR A 53 -3.06 -5.98 -11.79
CA THR A 53 -3.88 -5.57 -12.95
C THR A 53 -4.22 -4.09 -13.01
N PHE A 54 -4.12 -3.35 -11.89
CA PHE A 54 -4.42 -1.92 -11.87
C PHE A 54 -3.20 -1.11 -12.30
N ASP A 55 -3.27 -0.55 -13.49
CA ASP A 55 -2.33 0.41 -14.03
C ASP A 55 -2.83 1.83 -13.77
N ALA A 56 -2.06 2.61 -13.00
CA ALA A 56 -2.52 3.91 -12.53
C ALA A 56 -2.25 5.02 -13.56
N PHE A 57 -1.11 4.95 -14.25
CA PHE A 57 -0.67 5.89 -15.29
C PHE A 57 0.51 5.31 -16.08
N ASP A 58 0.76 5.90 -17.24
CA ASP A 58 1.94 5.65 -18.07
C ASP A 58 2.68 6.97 -18.30
N ILE A 59 4.01 6.96 -18.12
CA ILE A 59 4.86 8.10 -18.43
C ILE A 59 4.83 8.35 -19.94
N GLY A 60 4.56 9.59 -20.32
CA GLY A 60 4.45 10.00 -21.73
C GLY A 60 3.06 9.86 -22.34
N GLU A 61 2.09 9.34 -21.59
CA GLU A 61 0.67 9.28 -21.96
C GLU A 61 -0.16 10.29 -21.16
N ALA A 62 -1.38 10.58 -21.61
CA ALA A 62 -2.28 11.47 -20.87
C ALA A 62 -2.75 10.82 -19.57
N ALA A 63 -2.72 11.57 -18.46
CA ALA A 63 -3.21 11.08 -17.19
C ALA A 63 -4.73 10.76 -17.26
N GLY A 64 -5.10 9.61 -16.68
CA GLY A 64 -6.51 9.26 -16.50
C GLY A 64 -7.11 9.92 -15.24
N ASP A 65 -8.46 9.91 -15.14
CA ASP A 65 -9.20 10.54 -14.04
C ASP A 65 -8.73 10.06 -12.66
N ALA A 66 -8.26 8.80 -12.55
CA ALA A 66 -7.72 8.23 -11.32
C ALA A 66 -6.53 9.04 -10.80
N ILE A 67 -5.52 9.25 -11.65
CA ILE A 67 -4.32 10.02 -11.29
C ILE A 67 -4.62 11.51 -11.19
N ILE A 68 -5.43 12.07 -12.08
CA ILE A 68 -5.84 13.49 -12.01
C ILE A 68 -6.47 13.80 -10.64
N SER A 69 -7.36 12.94 -10.14
CA SER A 69 -7.99 13.16 -8.82
C SER A 69 -6.97 13.17 -7.67
N VAL A 70 -5.91 12.39 -7.77
CA VAL A 70 -4.81 12.41 -6.79
C VAL A 70 -3.92 13.62 -6.99
N ALA A 71 -3.47 13.87 -8.21
CA ALA A 71 -2.47 14.89 -8.54
C ALA A 71 -2.97 16.32 -8.29
N GLU A 72 -4.23 16.61 -8.58
CA GLU A 72 -4.82 17.95 -8.42
C GLU A 72 -5.47 18.18 -7.05
N GLY A 73 -5.98 17.14 -6.41
CA GLY A 73 -6.77 17.27 -5.18
C GLY A 73 -6.29 16.45 -3.99
N GLY A 74 -5.26 15.64 -4.14
CA GLY A 74 -4.86 14.66 -3.13
C GLY A 74 -5.99 13.66 -2.82
N SER A 75 -7.00 13.54 -3.71
CA SER A 75 -8.22 12.76 -3.50
C SER A 75 -8.06 11.31 -3.99
N GLY A 76 -8.80 10.40 -3.34
CA GLY A 76 -8.96 9.03 -3.82
C GLY A 76 -10.28 8.79 -4.55
N ASP A 77 -11.06 9.85 -4.82
CA ASP A 77 -12.45 9.72 -5.25
C ASP A 77 -12.62 9.05 -6.61
N ALA A 78 -11.69 9.26 -7.55
CA ALA A 78 -11.65 8.55 -8.82
C ALA A 78 -10.66 7.37 -8.80
N TRP A 79 -9.60 7.46 -7.97
CA TRP A 79 -8.55 6.43 -7.88
C TRP A 79 -9.09 5.10 -7.32
N PHE A 80 -9.83 5.13 -6.19
CA PHE A 80 -10.38 3.93 -5.58
C PHE A 80 -11.40 3.20 -6.47
N PRO A 81 -12.40 3.87 -7.06
CA PRO A 81 -13.33 3.19 -7.97
C PRO A 81 -12.67 2.61 -9.22
N ALA A 82 -11.66 3.28 -9.79
CA ALA A 82 -10.90 2.76 -10.93
C ALA A 82 -10.10 1.51 -10.54
N PHE A 83 -9.50 1.53 -9.35
CA PHE A 83 -8.76 0.40 -8.80
C PHE A 83 -9.69 -0.82 -8.58
N GLU A 84 -10.83 -0.62 -7.89
CA GLU A 84 -11.83 -1.67 -7.64
C GLU A 84 -12.40 -2.26 -8.94
N ALA A 85 -12.53 -1.44 -9.98
CA ALA A 85 -12.99 -1.91 -11.30
C ALA A 85 -11.95 -2.81 -11.99
N ALA A 86 -10.65 -2.53 -11.81
CA ALA A 86 -9.55 -3.33 -12.36
C ALA A 86 -9.28 -4.60 -11.55
N ASP A 87 -9.36 -4.49 -10.22
CA ASP A 87 -9.19 -5.62 -9.29
C ASP A 87 -10.20 -5.55 -8.14
N PRO A 88 -11.35 -6.24 -8.24
CA PRO A 88 -12.34 -6.30 -7.18
C PRO A 88 -11.87 -6.97 -5.88
N THR A 89 -10.69 -7.62 -5.90
CA THR A 89 -10.10 -8.28 -4.73
C THR A 89 -9.05 -7.42 -4.04
N ALA A 90 -8.75 -6.23 -4.57
CA ALA A 90 -7.76 -5.33 -4.01
C ALA A 90 -8.13 -4.87 -2.59
N VAL A 91 -7.11 -4.73 -1.75
CA VAL A 91 -7.24 -4.09 -0.44
C VAL A 91 -6.76 -2.65 -0.58
N LEU A 92 -7.70 -1.73 -0.48
CA LEU A 92 -7.49 -0.30 -0.72
C LEU A 92 -7.55 0.52 0.56
N GLY A 93 -6.84 1.64 0.59
CA GLY A 93 -6.93 2.60 1.69
C GLY A 93 -5.97 3.75 1.57
N SER A 94 -5.80 4.46 2.68
CA SER A 94 -4.91 5.62 2.75
C SER A 94 -4.06 5.59 4.02
N VAL A 95 -2.82 6.07 3.90
CA VAL A 95 -1.98 6.40 5.05
C VAL A 95 -2.14 7.89 5.30
N VAL A 96 -2.78 8.24 6.41
CA VAL A 96 -3.17 9.62 6.74
C VAL A 96 -2.38 10.07 7.97
N PRO A 97 -1.70 11.24 7.92
CA PRO A 97 -1.06 11.81 9.10
C PRO A 97 -2.05 12.11 10.24
N ASP A 98 -1.57 12.14 11.46
CA ASP A 98 -2.34 12.60 12.62
C ASP A 98 -1.62 13.79 13.28
N PRO A 99 -2.20 15.01 13.26
CA PRO A 99 -3.54 15.36 12.72
C PRO A 99 -3.62 15.23 11.19
N ALA A 100 -4.84 15.01 10.67
CA ALA A 100 -5.08 14.86 9.25
C ALA A 100 -4.64 16.10 8.46
N GLY A 101 -3.92 15.87 7.36
CA GLY A 101 -3.37 16.92 6.50
C GLY A 101 -2.24 16.37 5.65
N PRO A 102 -1.51 17.23 4.93
CA PRO A 102 -0.30 16.82 4.23
C PRO A 102 0.82 16.38 5.19
N LEU A 103 1.57 15.38 4.78
CA LEU A 103 2.78 14.90 5.46
C LEU A 103 3.90 15.90 5.21
N VAL A 104 4.14 16.79 6.16
CA VAL A 104 5.16 17.85 6.07
C VAL A 104 6.58 17.30 6.18
N PRO A 105 7.64 18.03 5.75
CA PRO A 105 9.03 17.57 5.84
C PRO A 105 9.42 17.02 7.22
N GLY A 106 10.02 15.81 7.21
CA GLY A 106 10.46 15.08 8.42
C GLY A 106 9.33 14.40 9.20
N ALA A 107 8.07 14.49 8.77
CA ALA A 107 6.95 13.82 9.42
C ALA A 107 6.82 12.37 8.97
N THR A 108 6.16 11.56 9.81
CA THR A 108 5.81 10.16 9.55
C THR A 108 4.32 9.93 9.74
N ALA A 109 3.77 8.94 9.03
CA ALA A 109 2.42 8.43 9.23
C ALA A 109 2.39 6.93 9.03
N MET A 110 1.37 6.23 9.57
CA MET A 110 1.24 4.78 9.38
C MET A 110 -0.23 4.36 9.30
N ALA A 111 -0.45 3.23 8.62
CA ALA A 111 -1.73 2.53 8.59
C ALA A 111 -1.50 1.02 8.49
N THR A 112 -2.44 0.23 9.03
CA THR A 112 -2.35 -1.24 8.99
C THR A 112 -3.49 -1.80 8.15
N PHE A 113 -3.17 -2.74 7.28
CA PHE A 113 -4.09 -3.41 6.36
C PHE A 113 -4.06 -4.92 6.61
N THR A 114 -5.16 -5.58 6.28
CA THR A 114 -5.22 -7.06 6.29
C THR A 114 -5.26 -7.53 4.85
N VAL A 115 -4.25 -8.27 4.40
CA VAL A 115 -4.08 -8.70 3.02
C VAL A 115 -3.93 -10.21 2.91
N ASP A 116 -4.40 -10.76 1.81
CA ASP A 116 -4.14 -12.14 1.41
C ASP A 116 -2.92 -12.15 0.48
N THR A 117 -1.82 -12.75 0.92
CA THR A 117 -0.54 -12.69 0.22
C THR A 117 -0.53 -13.43 -1.13
N ASP A 118 -1.46 -14.39 -1.34
CA ASP A 118 -1.61 -15.11 -2.62
C ASP A 118 -2.34 -14.25 -3.67
N ILE A 119 -3.25 -13.38 -3.21
CA ILE A 119 -4.12 -12.58 -4.10
C ILE A 119 -3.54 -11.18 -4.26
N ASN A 120 -3.11 -10.57 -3.15
CA ASN A 120 -2.68 -9.17 -3.09
C ASN A 120 -1.15 -9.07 -3.03
N SER A 121 -0.45 -9.68 -3.99
CA SER A 121 1.02 -9.78 -3.97
C SER A 121 1.75 -8.53 -4.46
N TYR A 122 1.06 -7.59 -5.13
CA TYR A 122 1.62 -6.33 -5.63
C TYR A 122 1.10 -5.13 -4.85
N PHE A 123 1.87 -4.04 -4.92
CA PHE A 123 1.56 -2.78 -4.26
C PHE A 123 1.63 -1.61 -5.26
N THR A 124 0.56 -0.81 -5.27
CA THR A 124 0.50 0.45 -6.02
C THR A 124 0.14 1.57 -5.08
N PHE A 125 0.77 2.72 -5.28
CA PHE A 125 0.53 3.91 -4.48
C PHE A 125 0.49 5.17 -5.34
N ALA A 126 -0.16 6.21 -4.82
CA ALA A 126 -0.08 7.56 -5.37
C ALA A 126 -0.29 8.60 -4.26
N SER A 127 0.38 9.74 -4.37
CA SER A 127 0.19 10.89 -3.48
C SER A 127 0.49 12.19 -4.22
N MET A 128 -0.35 13.21 -4.02
CA MET A 128 -0.07 14.57 -4.50
C MET A 128 1.15 15.14 -3.79
N VAL A 129 2.03 15.80 -4.55
CA VAL A 129 3.14 16.59 -4.05
C VAL A 129 2.70 18.04 -3.95
N VAL A 130 2.87 18.69 -2.81
CA VAL A 130 2.43 20.06 -2.58
C VAL A 130 3.55 20.94 -1.99
N PRO A 131 3.61 22.25 -2.36
CA PRO A 131 2.70 22.98 -3.24
C PRO A 131 2.88 22.60 -4.71
N SER A 132 1.79 22.43 -5.42
CA SER A 132 1.77 22.25 -6.88
C SER A 132 0.35 22.42 -7.42
N ASN A 133 0.22 22.41 -8.73
CA ASN A 133 -1.07 22.29 -9.42
C ASN A 133 -1.47 20.82 -9.55
N ASP A 134 -0.59 19.97 -10.12
CA ASP A 134 -0.87 18.58 -10.43
C ASP A 134 0.35 17.64 -10.31
N PHE A 135 1.28 17.94 -9.39
CA PHE A 135 2.40 17.04 -9.13
C PHE A 135 2.02 15.88 -8.23
N PHE A 136 2.57 14.71 -8.53
CA PHE A 136 2.36 13.51 -7.74
C PHE A 136 3.58 12.59 -7.72
N ILE A 137 3.59 11.65 -6.78
CA ILE A 137 4.44 10.45 -6.76
C ILE A 137 3.57 9.21 -6.92
N GLY A 138 4.10 8.17 -7.57
CA GLY A 138 3.42 6.89 -7.79
C GLY A 138 4.30 5.93 -8.55
N ASN A 139 3.84 4.70 -8.75
CA ASN A 139 4.51 3.72 -9.60
C ASN A 139 3.84 3.61 -10.97
N ASP A 140 4.67 3.70 -12.01
CA ASP A 140 4.29 3.67 -13.43
C ASP A 140 3.74 2.30 -13.87
N SER A 141 4.26 1.21 -13.32
CA SER A 141 3.83 -0.14 -13.69
C SER A 141 3.08 -0.85 -12.55
N PRO A 142 1.96 -1.53 -12.85
CA PRO A 142 1.18 -2.27 -11.84
C PRO A 142 1.94 -3.41 -11.17
N THR A 143 3.02 -3.88 -11.77
CA THR A 143 3.85 -4.98 -11.25
C THR A 143 5.22 -4.54 -10.76
N GLN A 144 5.46 -3.23 -10.65
CA GLN A 144 6.75 -2.68 -10.22
C GLN A 144 7.16 -3.14 -8.82
N TYR A 145 6.20 -3.20 -7.89
CA TYR A 145 6.47 -3.56 -6.50
C TYR A 145 5.74 -4.85 -6.13
N GLN A 146 6.37 -5.99 -6.35
CA GLN A 146 5.91 -7.26 -5.83
C GLN A 146 6.33 -7.37 -4.37
N LEU A 147 5.37 -7.27 -3.42
CA LEU A 147 5.66 -7.34 -1.98
C LEU A 147 5.84 -8.76 -1.49
N PHE A 148 5.06 -9.72 -2.03
CA PHE A 148 5.07 -11.09 -1.54
C PHE A 148 5.52 -12.08 -2.62
N ASP A 149 6.33 -13.06 -2.22
CA ASP A 149 6.68 -14.21 -3.06
C ASP A 149 5.54 -15.25 -3.11
N GLY A 150 5.68 -16.29 -3.95
CA GLY A 150 4.70 -17.38 -4.05
C GLY A 150 4.56 -18.24 -2.79
N SER A 151 5.28 -17.93 -1.72
CA SER A 151 5.18 -18.57 -0.40
C SER A 151 4.60 -17.62 0.65
N GLY A 152 4.20 -16.41 0.25
CA GLY A 152 3.64 -15.38 1.12
C GLY A 152 4.66 -14.64 1.99
N ASN A 153 5.97 -14.74 1.67
CA ASN A 153 6.99 -13.98 2.40
C ASN A 153 7.12 -12.59 1.81
N LEU A 154 7.26 -11.59 2.69
CA LEU A 154 7.59 -10.23 2.28
C LEU A 154 9.00 -10.20 1.67
N ILE A 155 9.14 -9.68 0.43
CA ILE A 155 10.40 -9.61 -0.32
C ILE A 155 10.88 -8.18 -0.57
N ILE A 156 10.03 -7.18 -0.31
CA ILE A 156 10.36 -5.75 -0.33
C ILE A 156 9.98 -5.18 1.03
N SER A 157 10.97 -4.68 1.79
CA SER A 157 10.74 -4.02 3.09
C SER A 157 10.55 -2.52 2.97
N ASP A 158 11.13 -1.91 1.92
CA ASP A 158 11.16 -0.46 1.75
C ASP A 158 11.09 -0.07 0.27
N ILE A 159 10.38 1.03 -0.02
CA ILE A 159 10.37 1.72 -1.31
C ILE A 159 10.88 3.14 -1.06
N LEU A 160 12.01 3.47 -1.67
CA LEU A 160 12.57 4.82 -1.64
C LEU A 160 12.21 5.54 -2.94
N VAL A 161 11.52 6.68 -2.82
CA VAL A 161 11.14 7.52 -3.95
C VAL A 161 12.09 8.70 -4.03
N GLY A 162 12.69 8.89 -5.19
CA GLY A 162 13.58 10.02 -5.49
C GLY A 162 12.82 11.25 -6.00
N ALA A 163 13.46 12.40 -5.96
CA ALA A 163 12.90 13.62 -6.57
C ALA A 163 12.76 13.50 -8.10
N ALA A 164 13.52 12.61 -8.75
CA ALA A 164 13.38 12.29 -10.16
C ALA A 164 12.08 11.53 -10.49
N ASP A 165 11.38 10.99 -9.47
CA ASP A 165 10.11 10.28 -9.59
C ASP A 165 8.93 11.17 -9.15
N ILE A 166 9.11 12.49 -9.10
CA ILE A 166 8.02 13.46 -8.98
C ILE A 166 7.51 13.76 -10.39
N TRP A 167 6.27 13.38 -10.66
CA TRP A 167 5.63 13.52 -11.95
C TRP A 167 4.65 14.69 -11.96
N ASP A 168 4.60 15.41 -13.08
CA ASP A 168 3.58 16.35 -13.47
C ASP A 168 2.53 15.56 -14.25
N ALA A 169 1.27 15.60 -13.84
CA ALA A 169 0.20 14.86 -14.51
C ALA A 169 -0.16 15.44 -15.89
N GLY A 170 0.28 16.68 -16.19
CA GLY A 170 -0.02 17.38 -17.42
C GLY A 170 -1.49 17.72 -17.57
N SER A 171 -2.23 17.70 -16.47
CA SER A 171 -3.68 17.92 -16.44
C SER A 171 -4.03 19.39 -16.19
N GLU A 172 -3.20 20.12 -15.44
CA GLU A 172 -3.43 21.53 -15.08
C GLU A 172 -2.27 22.43 -15.50
N ILE A 173 -2.61 23.61 -16.06
CA ILE A 173 -1.61 24.63 -16.39
C ILE A 173 -0.99 25.16 -15.11
N PHE A 174 0.34 25.28 -15.07
CA PHE A 174 1.08 25.87 -13.98
C PHE A 174 0.58 27.28 -13.64
N ASP A 175 -0.02 27.45 -12.46
CA ASP A 175 -0.46 28.73 -11.89
C ASP A 175 -0.34 28.68 -10.36
N PRO A 176 0.65 29.38 -9.76
CA PRO A 176 0.78 29.42 -8.30
C PRO A 176 -0.44 29.95 -7.55
N SER A 177 -1.30 30.73 -8.22
CA SER A 177 -2.54 31.26 -7.61
C SER A 177 -3.66 30.22 -7.55
N ALA A 178 -3.60 29.17 -8.37
CA ALA A 178 -4.50 28.01 -8.36
C ALA A 178 -3.90 26.79 -7.68
N ALA A 179 -2.65 26.84 -7.23
CA ALA A 179 -1.95 25.69 -6.67
C ALA A 179 -2.49 25.30 -5.27
N ALA A 180 -2.52 24.01 -5.02
CA ALA A 180 -2.83 23.44 -3.72
C ALA A 180 -1.78 23.83 -2.67
N PHE A 181 -2.20 23.97 -1.41
CA PHE A 181 -1.33 24.19 -0.27
C PHE A 181 -0.58 25.54 -0.23
N VAL A 182 -0.92 26.48 -1.10
CA VAL A 182 -0.42 27.85 -1.08
C VAL A 182 -1.43 28.74 -0.34
N VAL A 183 -0.96 29.57 0.62
CA VAL A 183 -1.83 30.50 1.33
C VAL A 183 -2.37 31.56 0.35
N GLY A 184 -3.70 31.65 0.28
CA GLY A 184 -4.38 32.52 -0.69
C GLY A 184 -4.52 31.92 -2.10
N GLY A 185 -4.04 30.73 -2.34
CA GLY A 185 -4.30 29.98 -3.56
C GLY A 185 -5.74 29.45 -3.60
N ASP A 186 -6.29 29.34 -4.82
CA ASP A 186 -7.63 28.80 -5.08
C ASP A 186 -7.51 27.51 -5.92
N ASN A 187 -7.35 26.37 -5.25
CA ASN A 187 -7.17 25.07 -5.90
C ASN A 187 -8.41 24.60 -6.71
N ASP A 188 -9.52 25.33 -6.63
CA ASP A 188 -10.71 25.05 -7.47
C ASP A 188 -10.66 25.83 -8.80
N ALA A 189 -9.79 26.83 -8.93
CA ALA A 189 -9.64 27.68 -10.12
C ALA A 189 -8.74 27.06 -11.19
N ARG A 190 -8.95 25.79 -11.51
CA ARG A 190 -8.08 24.99 -12.41
C ARG A 190 -8.26 25.34 -13.87
N THR A 191 -7.15 25.38 -14.61
CA THR A 191 -7.15 25.54 -16.07
C THR A 191 -6.54 24.29 -16.72
N PRO A 192 -7.32 23.51 -17.52
CA PRO A 192 -6.81 22.28 -18.13
C PRO A 192 -5.61 22.50 -19.06
N GLN A 193 -4.57 21.69 -18.92
CA GLN A 193 -3.38 21.70 -19.77
C GLN A 193 -3.52 20.71 -20.95
N ASN A 194 -4.07 19.52 -20.72
CA ASN A 194 -4.21 18.43 -21.68
C ASN A 194 -2.86 17.97 -22.25
N SER A 195 -1.84 17.85 -21.41
CA SER A 195 -0.51 17.34 -21.72
C SER A 195 -0.38 15.86 -21.33
N VAL A 196 0.82 15.36 -21.30
CA VAL A 196 1.15 13.98 -20.90
C VAL A 196 1.84 13.96 -19.55
N VAL A 197 1.79 12.83 -18.85
CA VAL A 197 2.57 12.64 -17.63
C VAL A 197 4.06 12.73 -17.96
N ALA A 198 4.73 13.66 -17.30
CA ALA A 198 6.14 13.92 -17.55
C ALA A 198 6.84 14.40 -16.27
N PHE A 199 8.16 14.31 -16.25
CA PHE A 199 8.95 14.93 -15.18
C PHE A 199 9.13 16.43 -15.45
N ASN A 200 8.72 17.26 -14.48
CA ASN A 200 8.90 18.71 -14.58
C ASN A 200 9.36 19.31 -13.25
N PHE A 201 10.59 19.03 -12.88
CA PHE A 201 11.20 19.47 -11.62
C PHE A 201 11.39 21.00 -11.52
N ALA A 202 11.51 21.68 -12.65
CA ALA A 202 11.81 23.11 -12.68
C ALA A 202 10.67 23.97 -12.09
N GLU A 203 9.43 23.51 -12.19
CA GLU A 203 8.25 24.23 -11.66
C GLU A 203 8.24 24.28 -10.14
N LEU A 204 8.79 23.29 -9.42
CA LEU A 204 8.88 23.35 -7.97
C LEU A 204 9.59 24.62 -7.47
N ALA A 205 10.64 25.05 -8.15
CA ALA A 205 11.36 26.26 -7.77
C ALA A 205 10.54 27.55 -7.91
N ALA A 206 9.51 27.53 -8.74
CA ALA A 206 8.65 28.71 -8.93
C ALA A 206 7.71 28.97 -7.73
N PHE A 207 7.53 27.99 -6.84
CA PHE A 207 6.81 28.16 -5.58
C PHE A 207 7.70 28.73 -4.45
N ASN A 208 9.03 28.81 -4.64
CA ASN A 208 9.94 29.33 -3.62
C ASN A 208 9.55 30.74 -3.18
N GLY A 209 9.50 30.96 -1.86
CA GLY A 209 9.10 32.21 -1.26
C GLY A 209 7.60 32.36 -0.97
N LEU A 210 6.76 31.42 -1.41
CA LEU A 210 5.33 31.42 -1.09
C LEU A 210 5.09 30.79 0.30
N GLU A 211 4.10 31.29 1.01
CA GLU A 211 3.65 30.73 2.28
C GLU A 211 2.77 29.51 2.02
N THR A 212 3.06 28.41 2.71
CA THR A 212 2.29 27.16 2.60
C THR A 212 1.15 27.10 3.61
N GLY A 213 0.16 26.24 3.35
CA GLY A 213 -0.93 25.96 4.29
C GLY A 213 -0.49 25.39 5.66
N ALA A 214 0.76 24.95 5.79
CA ALA A 214 1.37 24.57 7.08
C ALA A 214 2.12 25.72 7.77
N GLY A 215 2.11 26.94 7.19
CA GLY A 215 2.66 28.15 7.81
C GLY A 215 4.18 28.31 7.68
N TYR A 216 4.84 27.58 6.78
CA TYR A 216 6.25 27.82 6.45
C TYR A 216 6.39 28.46 5.06
N ILE A 217 7.48 29.19 4.85
CA ILE A 217 7.82 29.70 3.53
C ILE A 217 8.49 28.58 2.73
N PHE A 218 7.91 28.25 1.58
CA PHE A 218 8.40 27.17 0.75
C PHE A 218 9.77 27.50 0.14
N ASP A 219 10.67 26.53 0.24
CA ASP A 219 11.97 26.50 -0.44
C ASP A 219 12.27 25.04 -0.81
N SER A 220 12.18 24.70 -2.09
CA SER A 220 12.25 23.29 -2.52
C SER A 220 13.55 22.60 -2.13
N GLN A 221 14.71 23.30 -2.30
CA GLN A 221 16.06 22.80 -2.02
C GLN A 221 16.37 21.41 -2.61
N LEU A 222 15.46 20.85 -3.43
CA LEU A 222 15.59 19.54 -4.00
C LEU A 222 16.48 19.56 -5.25
N THR A 223 17.20 18.46 -5.43
CA THR A 223 17.91 18.12 -6.67
C THR A 223 17.35 16.79 -7.19
N ALA A 224 17.58 16.46 -8.46
CA ALA A 224 17.12 15.19 -9.03
C ALA A 224 17.65 13.94 -8.30
N SER A 225 18.71 14.07 -7.51
CA SER A 225 19.28 12.98 -6.70
C SER A 225 18.83 12.99 -5.23
N SER A 226 17.92 13.88 -4.85
CA SER A 226 17.37 13.90 -3.47
C SER A 226 16.40 12.77 -3.27
N ASP A 227 16.49 12.08 -2.12
CA ASP A 227 15.43 11.19 -1.67
C ASP A 227 14.32 12.04 -1.08
N VAL A 228 13.06 11.74 -1.40
CA VAL A 228 11.92 12.57 -1.00
C VAL A 228 10.90 11.84 -0.15
N TYR A 229 10.74 10.52 -0.36
CA TYR A 229 9.71 9.78 0.32
C TYR A 229 10.14 8.34 0.57
N LEU A 230 9.89 7.83 1.77
CA LEU A 230 10.15 6.44 2.13
C LEU A 230 8.83 5.76 2.51
N ILE A 231 8.59 4.59 1.95
CA ILE A 231 7.48 3.70 2.32
C ILE A 231 8.09 2.43 2.88
N SER A 232 7.80 2.10 4.15
CA SER A 232 8.31 0.89 4.80
C SER A 232 7.18 -0.06 5.15
N PHE A 233 7.45 -1.37 5.11
CA PHE A 233 6.48 -2.43 5.34
C PHE A 233 6.92 -3.34 6.48
N ASP A 234 6.00 -3.53 7.45
CA ASP A 234 6.12 -4.52 8.52
C ASP A 234 4.96 -5.51 8.46
N VAL A 235 5.26 -6.82 8.52
CA VAL A 235 4.26 -7.87 8.43
C VAL A 235 4.15 -8.65 9.73
N ALA A 236 2.93 -8.78 10.24
CA ALA A 236 2.59 -9.63 11.37
C ALA A 236 1.55 -10.69 10.97
N ALA A 237 1.72 -11.91 11.44
CA ALA A 237 0.72 -12.95 11.25
C ALA A 237 -0.60 -12.56 11.95
N VAL A 238 -1.74 -12.75 11.27
CA VAL A 238 -3.04 -12.60 11.92
C VAL A 238 -3.22 -13.71 12.96
N PRO A 239 -3.46 -13.39 14.25
CA PRO A 239 -3.65 -14.41 15.27
C PRO A 239 -4.84 -15.32 14.92
N VAL A 240 -4.58 -16.60 14.66
CA VAL A 240 -5.65 -17.57 14.42
C VAL A 240 -6.43 -17.74 15.73
N PRO A 241 -7.77 -17.57 15.75
CA PRO A 241 -8.55 -17.79 16.96
C PRO A 241 -8.25 -19.16 17.55
N ALA A 242 -7.89 -19.24 18.84
CA ALA A 242 -7.56 -20.48 19.54
C ALA A 242 -8.68 -21.55 19.48
N ALA A 243 -9.89 -21.17 19.04
CA ALA A 243 -11.01 -22.06 18.83
C ALA A 243 -10.77 -23.16 17.77
N LEU A 244 -9.98 -22.88 16.71
CA LEU A 244 -9.73 -23.86 15.65
C LEU A 244 -8.89 -25.06 16.12
N PRO A 245 -7.73 -24.91 16.77
CA PRO A 245 -6.99 -26.03 17.34
C PRO A 245 -7.75 -26.72 18.46
N LEU A 246 -8.57 -25.99 19.27
CA LEU A 246 -9.44 -26.58 20.29
C LEU A 246 -10.54 -27.43 19.68
N MET A 247 -11.20 -27.01 18.60
CA MET A 247 -12.18 -27.81 17.88
C MET A 247 -11.55 -29.09 17.30
N GLY A 248 -10.38 -28.96 16.67
CA GLY A 248 -9.64 -30.13 16.16
C GLY A 248 -9.27 -31.12 17.27
N GLY A 249 -8.83 -30.64 18.40
CA GLY A 249 -8.55 -31.45 19.61
C GLY A 249 -9.80 -32.11 20.17
N ALA A 250 -10.90 -31.39 20.27
CA ALA A 250 -12.19 -31.93 20.77
C ALA A 250 -12.76 -33.02 19.85
N LEU A 251 -12.72 -32.81 18.53
CA LEU A 251 -13.16 -33.82 17.54
C LEU A 251 -12.26 -35.05 17.56
N GLY A 252 -10.94 -34.87 17.72
CA GLY A 252 -9.99 -35.99 17.89
C GLY A 252 -10.28 -36.82 19.14
N LEU A 253 -10.56 -36.18 20.28
CA LEU A 253 -10.93 -36.86 21.54
C LEU A 253 -12.26 -37.58 21.42
N LEU A 254 -13.27 -36.98 20.77
CA LEU A 254 -14.56 -37.63 20.51
C LEU A 254 -14.40 -38.85 19.62
N GLY A 255 -13.63 -38.77 18.53
CA GLY A 255 -13.33 -39.92 17.65
C GLY A 255 -12.63 -41.04 18.40
N PHE A 256 -11.68 -40.71 19.27
CA PHE A 256 -10.97 -41.73 20.07
C PHE A 256 -11.91 -42.39 21.12
N SER A 257 -12.80 -41.65 21.76
CA SER A 257 -13.75 -42.18 22.72
C SER A 257 -14.79 -43.10 22.10
N VAL A 258 -15.27 -42.82 20.89
CA VAL A 258 -16.20 -43.66 20.13
C VAL A 258 -15.54 -44.98 19.74
N ARG A 259 -14.27 -44.93 19.30
CA ARG A 259 -13.51 -46.12 18.92
C ARG A 259 -13.27 -47.07 20.12
N ARG A 260 -12.98 -46.53 21.31
CA ARG A 260 -12.82 -47.35 22.54
C ARG A 260 -14.09 -48.05 22.95
N ARG A 261 -15.27 -47.46 22.76
CA ARG A 261 -16.57 -48.08 23.12
C ARG A 261 -16.89 -49.28 22.18
N ARG A 262 -16.47 -49.24 20.93
CA ARG A 262 -16.70 -50.35 19.97
C ARG A 262 -15.80 -51.55 20.22
N THR A 263 -14.61 -51.39 20.81
CA THR A 263 -13.72 -52.54 21.16
C THR A 263 -14.04 -53.18 22.51
N ALA A 264 -14.88 -52.56 23.34
CA ALA A 264 -15.30 -53.13 24.62
C ALA A 264 -16.65 -53.89 24.57
N ALA A 265 -17.25 -54.00 23.36
CA ALA A 265 -18.57 -54.64 23.16
C ALA A 265 -18.47 -55.92 22.29
N VAL A 266 -17.30 -56.62 22.24
CA VAL A 266 -17.08 -57.93 21.61
C VAL A 266 -16.57 -58.91 22.62
#